data_944c97c4d1f6603dc8f3d7dd7f58d801
#
_entry.id   944c97c4d1f6603dc8f3d7dd7f58d801
#
_cell.length_a   1.000
_cell.length_b   1.000
_cell.length_c   1.000
_cell.angle_alpha   90.00
_cell.angle_beta   90.00
_cell.angle_gamma   90.00
#
_symmetry.space_group_name_H-M   'P 1'
#
loop_
_entity.id
_entity.type
_entity.pdbx_description
1 polymer ?
#
loop_
_entity_poly.entity_id
_entity_poly.type
_entity_poly.pdbx_seq_one_letter_code
_entity_poly.pdbx_strand_id
1 'polypeptide(L)'
;MKITFLSANNYADPAKNNGDCILVDNGTELVIFDCGCEEHAKRAEQYMKDNGYKSAKIVLSHNDSDHFDGIQYLIDQGLITDVYTLLLLKYKDELLDLINDKRRTRESIAKSIEKIYSNIYSLSGKVNLRDIFTDTYVAADVSIPGPDKDYALSAVAKNIDSRQSDSIDKETIVNAVSTQLSVHVSWTKDLLLTGDSSFKAIEENIKAHSIIQLPHHGKLEQAEAIFDVKDNNTIYYVSDNTGNSNGGSDDLMKQYPKGHVIYNTIQGDQVCTELSANITIPRRTYLWG
;
A
#
# COMPACT_ATOMS: atom_id res chain seq x y z
N MET A 1 3.90 4.11 -19.02
CA MET A 1 3.43 3.78 -17.65
C MET A 1 1.98 4.20 -17.50
N LYS A 2 1.11 3.30 -17.00
CA LYS A 2 -0.29 3.59 -16.66
C LYS A 2 -0.60 2.97 -15.30
N ILE A 3 -1.05 3.77 -14.36
CA ILE A 3 -1.43 3.31 -13.03
C ILE A 3 -2.92 3.55 -12.86
N THR A 4 -3.67 2.50 -12.48
CA THR A 4 -5.13 2.57 -12.30
C THR A 4 -5.49 2.17 -10.88
N PHE A 5 -6.03 3.12 -10.13
CA PHE A 5 -6.62 2.90 -8.82
C PHE A 5 -8.07 2.45 -9.04
N LEU A 6 -8.39 1.23 -8.69
CA LEU A 6 -9.73 0.69 -8.90
C LEU A 6 -10.70 1.21 -7.83
N SER A 7 -11.84 1.69 -8.27
CA SER A 7 -12.92 2.12 -7.40
C SER A 7 -13.83 0.96 -7.01
N ALA A 8 -14.26 0.92 -5.78
CA ALA A 8 -15.26 -0.01 -5.28
C ALA A 8 -16.70 0.56 -5.29
N ASN A 9 -16.91 1.76 -5.81
CA ASN A 9 -18.18 2.51 -5.74
C ASN A 9 -19.41 1.77 -6.28
N ASN A 10 -19.20 0.89 -7.27
CA ASN A 10 -20.29 0.18 -7.93
C ASN A 10 -20.40 -1.29 -7.50
N TYR A 11 -19.73 -1.67 -6.42
CA TYR A 11 -19.83 -3.05 -5.92
C TYR A 11 -21.16 -3.28 -5.20
N ALA A 12 -21.62 -4.52 -5.27
CA ALA A 12 -22.97 -4.87 -4.82
C ALA A 12 -23.20 -4.70 -3.31
N ASP A 13 -22.15 -4.74 -2.51
CA ASP A 13 -22.20 -4.57 -1.06
C ASP A 13 -21.44 -3.32 -0.60
N PRO A 14 -22.10 -2.17 -0.48
CA PRO A 14 -21.45 -0.93 -0.07
C PRO A 14 -21.07 -0.92 1.42
N ALA A 15 -21.55 -1.86 2.23
CA ALA A 15 -21.18 -1.98 3.64
C ALA A 15 -19.88 -2.77 3.84
N LYS A 16 -19.41 -3.46 2.80
CA LYS A 16 -18.19 -4.25 2.84
C LYS A 16 -16.99 -3.35 2.59
N ASN A 17 -15.97 -3.50 3.41
CA ASN A 17 -14.67 -2.90 3.16
C ASN A 17 -14.01 -3.63 1.97
N ASN A 18 -13.85 -2.95 0.86
CA ASN A 18 -13.29 -3.51 -0.38
C ASN A 18 -11.83 -3.12 -0.59
N GLY A 19 -11.33 -2.10 0.12
CA GLY A 19 -9.93 -1.70 0.19
C GLY A 19 -9.25 -1.37 -1.13
N ASP A 20 -7.96 -1.61 -1.14
CA ASP A 20 -7.08 -1.21 -2.23
C ASP A 20 -6.96 -2.28 -3.33
N CYS A 21 -6.92 -1.81 -4.58
CA CYS A 21 -6.38 -2.56 -5.71
C CYS A 21 -5.87 -1.59 -6.76
N ILE A 22 -4.55 -1.56 -6.97
CA ILE A 22 -3.92 -0.61 -7.87
C ILE A 22 -3.14 -1.38 -8.94
N LEU A 23 -3.50 -1.16 -10.20
CA LEU A 23 -2.87 -1.80 -11.34
C LEU A 23 -1.74 -0.91 -11.88
N VAL A 24 -0.52 -1.38 -11.86
CA VAL A 24 0.67 -0.71 -12.39
C VAL A 24 1.11 -1.42 -13.66
N ASP A 25 0.80 -0.82 -14.79
CA ASP A 25 1.06 -1.34 -16.14
C ASP A 25 2.20 -0.55 -16.79
N ASN A 26 3.35 -1.20 -16.97
CA ASN A 26 4.51 -0.60 -17.64
C ASN A 26 4.56 -0.90 -19.15
N GLY A 27 3.54 -1.57 -19.70
CA GLY A 27 3.45 -1.96 -21.10
C GLY A 27 4.09 -3.32 -21.42
N THR A 28 4.82 -3.92 -20.50
CA THR A 28 5.45 -5.25 -20.64
C THR A 28 5.08 -6.22 -19.53
N GLU A 29 4.92 -5.70 -18.32
CA GLU A 29 4.56 -6.45 -17.12
C GLU A 29 3.44 -5.70 -16.38
N LEU A 30 2.58 -6.47 -15.73
CA LEU A 30 1.58 -5.95 -14.81
C LEU A 30 2.01 -6.25 -13.37
N VAL A 31 2.04 -5.21 -12.54
CA VAL A 31 2.16 -5.31 -11.09
C VAL A 31 0.85 -4.87 -10.47
N ILE A 32 0.34 -5.64 -9.54
CA ILE A 32 -0.86 -5.33 -8.77
C ILE A 32 -0.42 -4.98 -7.34
N PHE A 33 -0.69 -3.77 -6.91
CA PHE A 33 -0.45 -3.36 -5.53
C PHE A 33 -1.74 -3.54 -4.75
N ASP A 34 -1.73 -4.50 -3.83
CA ASP A 34 -2.89 -5.00 -3.09
C ASP A 34 -4.03 -5.56 -3.96
N CYS A 35 -4.94 -6.29 -3.35
CA CYS A 35 -6.19 -6.73 -3.96
C CYS A 35 -7.19 -7.10 -2.86
N GLY A 36 -7.94 -6.11 -2.38
CA GLY A 36 -8.73 -6.22 -1.15
C GLY A 36 -10.01 -7.05 -1.25
N CYS A 37 -10.50 -7.34 -2.46
CA CYS A 37 -11.71 -8.15 -2.59
C CYS A 37 -11.78 -8.92 -3.92
N GLU A 38 -12.69 -9.90 -3.99
CA GLU A 38 -12.87 -10.73 -5.19
C GLU A 38 -13.35 -9.91 -6.39
N GLU A 39 -14.15 -8.88 -6.20
CA GLU A 39 -14.60 -7.98 -7.26
C GLU A 39 -13.42 -7.22 -7.87
N HIS A 40 -12.48 -6.74 -7.06
CA HIS A 40 -11.21 -6.17 -7.54
C HIS A 40 -10.40 -7.21 -8.33
N ALA A 41 -10.29 -8.43 -7.81
CA ALA A 41 -9.57 -9.51 -8.48
C ALA A 41 -10.15 -9.84 -9.85
N LYS A 42 -11.47 -9.92 -9.99
CA LYS A 42 -12.16 -10.14 -11.29
C LYS A 42 -11.89 -8.99 -12.27
N ARG A 43 -11.83 -7.75 -11.78
CA ARG A 43 -11.50 -6.59 -12.62
C ARG A 43 -10.04 -6.61 -13.06
N ALA A 44 -9.12 -7.00 -12.17
CA ALA A 44 -7.71 -7.19 -12.52
C ALA A 44 -7.55 -8.31 -13.56
N GLU A 45 -8.24 -9.44 -13.39
CA GLU A 45 -8.28 -10.52 -14.39
C GLU A 45 -8.80 -10.03 -15.75
N GLN A 46 -9.90 -9.26 -15.76
CA GLN A 46 -10.44 -8.70 -17.00
C GLN A 46 -9.44 -7.73 -17.64
N TYR A 47 -8.78 -6.86 -16.86
CA TYR A 47 -7.72 -6.00 -17.37
C TYR A 47 -6.59 -6.79 -18.01
N MET A 48 -6.16 -7.89 -17.37
CA MET A 48 -5.13 -8.78 -17.92
C MET A 48 -5.55 -9.38 -19.26
N LYS A 49 -6.79 -9.87 -19.37
CA LYS A 49 -7.33 -10.44 -20.62
C LYS A 49 -7.37 -9.40 -21.75
N ASP A 50 -7.86 -8.20 -21.44
CA ASP A 50 -8.02 -7.10 -22.42
C ASP A 50 -6.68 -6.59 -22.94
N ASN A 51 -5.61 -6.67 -22.14
CA ASN A 51 -4.27 -6.20 -22.47
C ASN A 51 -3.28 -7.33 -22.80
N GLY A 52 -3.73 -8.59 -22.80
CA GLY A 52 -2.93 -9.75 -23.23
C GLY A 52 -1.90 -10.23 -22.20
N TYR A 53 -2.02 -9.83 -20.93
CA TYR A 53 -1.17 -10.32 -19.84
C TYR A 53 -1.56 -11.75 -19.46
N LYS A 54 -0.57 -12.64 -19.42
CA LYS A 54 -0.76 -14.05 -19.00
C LYS A 54 -0.58 -14.24 -17.50
N SER A 55 0.22 -13.37 -16.88
CA SER A 55 0.49 -13.38 -15.46
C SER A 55 0.80 -11.97 -14.98
N ALA A 56 0.68 -11.77 -13.68
CA ALA A 56 1.05 -10.55 -12.98
C ALA A 56 1.89 -10.88 -11.74
N LYS A 57 2.51 -9.85 -11.16
CA LYS A 57 3.15 -9.89 -9.85
C LYS A 57 2.29 -9.10 -8.87
N ILE A 58 2.24 -9.54 -7.63
CA ILE A 58 1.59 -8.79 -6.55
C ILE A 58 2.65 -8.18 -5.65
N VAL A 59 2.45 -6.93 -5.25
CA VAL A 59 3.10 -6.33 -4.09
C VAL A 59 2.01 -6.12 -3.05
N LEU A 60 2.09 -6.87 -1.97
CA LEU A 60 1.14 -6.79 -0.86
C LEU A 60 1.70 -5.82 0.18
N SER A 61 0.96 -4.74 0.44
CA SER A 61 1.35 -3.75 1.45
C SER A 61 1.35 -4.36 2.84
N HIS A 62 0.25 -4.98 3.24
CA HIS A 62 0.08 -5.69 4.50
C HIS A 62 -1.08 -6.70 4.37
N ASN A 63 -1.38 -7.43 5.44
CA ASN A 63 -2.25 -8.59 5.35
C ASN A 63 -3.66 -8.39 5.90
N ASP A 64 -4.12 -7.16 6.05
CA ASP A 64 -5.53 -6.90 6.39
C ASP A 64 -6.45 -7.30 5.23
N SER A 65 -7.68 -7.65 5.54
CA SER A 65 -8.61 -8.26 4.59
C SER A 65 -8.88 -7.40 3.35
N ASP A 66 -8.97 -6.09 3.55
CA ASP A 66 -9.20 -5.10 2.50
C ASP A 66 -7.97 -4.77 1.65
N HIS A 67 -6.86 -5.48 1.86
CA HIS A 67 -5.67 -5.49 1.00
C HIS A 67 -5.35 -6.88 0.45
N PHE A 68 -5.89 -7.94 1.10
CA PHE A 68 -5.48 -9.32 0.84
C PHE A 68 -6.55 -10.20 0.19
N ASP A 69 -7.84 -10.05 0.53
CA ASP A 69 -8.88 -11.08 0.30
C ASP A 69 -9.11 -11.45 -1.19
N GLY A 70 -8.79 -10.54 -2.13
CA GLY A 70 -8.87 -10.83 -3.57
C GLY A 70 -7.69 -11.62 -4.13
N ILE A 71 -6.55 -11.66 -3.42
CA ILE A 71 -5.31 -12.29 -3.90
C ILE A 71 -5.49 -13.78 -4.15
N GLN A 72 -6.20 -14.47 -3.25
CA GLN A 72 -6.41 -15.91 -3.38
C GLN A 72 -7.16 -16.26 -4.68
N TYR A 73 -8.15 -15.45 -5.09
CA TYR A 73 -8.84 -15.64 -6.37
C TYR A 73 -7.85 -15.61 -7.54
N LEU A 74 -6.99 -14.61 -7.63
CA LEU A 74 -6.02 -14.48 -8.71
C LEU A 74 -5.01 -15.64 -8.74
N ILE A 75 -4.59 -16.11 -7.57
CA ILE A 75 -3.70 -17.27 -7.45
C ILE A 75 -4.40 -18.54 -7.92
N ASP A 76 -5.64 -18.79 -7.53
CA ASP A 76 -6.40 -19.97 -7.90
C ASP A 76 -6.70 -20.01 -9.41
N GLN A 77 -6.77 -18.85 -10.07
CA GLN A 77 -6.84 -18.72 -11.52
C GLN A 77 -5.46 -18.91 -12.22
N GLY A 78 -4.37 -19.08 -11.46
CA GLY A 78 -3.02 -19.25 -12.03
C GLY A 78 -2.45 -17.96 -12.65
N LEU A 79 -2.95 -16.80 -12.25
CA LEU A 79 -2.60 -15.50 -12.84
C LEU A 79 -1.40 -14.82 -12.15
N ILE A 80 -0.98 -15.31 -10.98
CA ILE A 80 0.09 -14.69 -10.18
C ILE A 80 1.33 -15.58 -10.15
N THR A 81 2.48 -15.00 -10.44
CA THR A 81 3.78 -15.67 -10.36
C THR A 81 4.50 -15.43 -9.05
N ASP A 82 4.52 -14.19 -8.60
CA ASP A 82 5.29 -13.74 -7.43
C ASP A 82 4.43 -12.83 -6.54
N VAL A 83 4.58 -12.98 -5.23
CA VAL A 83 4.00 -12.08 -4.22
C VAL A 83 5.14 -11.51 -3.38
N TYR A 84 5.35 -10.20 -3.50
CA TYR A 84 6.31 -9.44 -2.71
C TYR A 84 5.64 -8.95 -1.44
N THR A 85 6.19 -9.29 -0.30
CA THR A 85 5.63 -8.92 1.00
C THR A 85 6.65 -9.06 2.12
N LEU A 86 6.30 -8.63 3.31
CA LEU A 86 7.14 -8.74 4.50
C LEU A 86 7.16 -10.19 5.02
N LEU A 87 8.30 -10.88 4.85
CA LEU A 87 8.47 -12.28 5.27
C LEU A 87 9.16 -12.39 6.65
N LEU A 88 8.48 -11.98 7.71
CA LEU A 88 9.04 -11.86 9.06
C LEU A 88 9.63 -13.14 9.65
N LEU A 89 9.19 -14.33 9.23
CA LEU A 89 9.79 -15.59 9.71
C LEU A 89 11.27 -15.72 9.32
N LYS A 90 11.74 -15.01 8.29
CA LYS A 90 13.17 -14.95 7.96
C LYS A 90 13.99 -14.22 9.03
N TYR A 91 13.37 -13.31 9.76
CA TYR A 91 13.99 -12.37 10.69
C TYR A 91 13.72 -12.69 12.17
N LYS A 92 13.28 -13.93 12.47
CA LYS A 92 12.93 -14.33 13.85
C LYS A 92 14.09 -14.20 14.84
N ASP A 93 15.33 -14.36 14.38
CA ASP A 93 16.51 -14.24 15.23
C ASP A 93 16.81 -12.76 15.53
N GLU A 94 16.75 -11.89 14.52
CA GLU A 94 16.88 -10.45 14.68
C GLU A 94 15.75 -9.88 15.59
N LEU A 95 14.52 -10.35 15.40
CA LEU A 95 13.40 -9.99 16.27
C LEU A 95 13.62 -10.43 17.71
N LEU A 96 14.17 -11.64 17.92
CA LEU A 96 14.48 -12.12 19.26
C LEU A 96 15.52 -11.25 19.97
N ASP A 97 16.52 -10.79 19.24
CA ASP A 97 17.57 -9.90 19.78
C ASP A 97 17.04 -8.50 20.15
N LEU A 98 15.97 -8.05 19.49
CA LEU A 98 15.31 -6.76 19.76
C LEU A 98 14.32 -6.83 20.94
N ILE A 99 13.91 -8.03 21.37
CA ILE A 99 12.93 -8.23 22.44
C ILE A 99 13.62 -8.35 23.79
N ASN A 100 13.18 -7.58 24.78
CA ASN A 100 13.77 -7.57 26.13
C ASN A 100 13.23 -8.69 27.04
N ASP A 101 12.12 -9.34 26.68
CA ASP A 101 11.54 -10.43 27.49
C ASP A 101 12.36 -11.71 27.32
N LYS A 102 13.24 -12.00 28.29
CA LYS A 102 14.12 -13.20 28.32
C LYS A 102 13.37 -14.53 28.30
N ARG A 103 12.05 -14.54 28.45
CA ARG A 103 11.22 -15.76 28.36
C ARG A 103 10.86 -16.09 26.90
N ARG A 104 11.08 -15.16 25.97
CA ARG A 104 10.83 -15.38 24.55
C ARG A 104 11.88 -16.31 23.96
N THR A 105 11.42 -17.19 23.07
CA THR A 105 12.26 -18.10 22.29
C THR A 105 11.95 -17.93 20.80
N ARG A 106 12.83 -18.42 19.93
CA ARG A 106 12.60 -18.45 18.49
C ARG A 106 11.25 -19.06 18.13
N GLU A 107 10.86 -20.16 18.79
CA GLU A 107 9.59 -20.83 18.57
C GLU A 107 8.40 -19.97 19.01
N SER A 108 8.54 -19.26 20.14
CA SER A 108 7.47 -18.37 20.61
C SER A 108 7.27 -17.16 19.72
N ILE A 109 8.34 -16.64 19.12
CA ILE A 109 8.30 -15.55 18.15
C ILE A 109 7.72 -16.04 16.84
N ALA A 110 8.19 -17.19 16.32
CA ALA A 110 7.63 -17.79 15.11
C ALA A 110 6.11 -17.99 15.22
N LYS A 111 5.63 -18.54 16.34
CA LYS A 111 4.18 -18.69 16.60
C LYS A 111 3.44 -17.36 16.63
N SER A 112 4.04 -16.30 17.17
CA SER A 112 3.43 -14.97 17.16
C SER A 112 3.32 -14.40 15.75
N ILE A 113 4.38 -14.55 14.94
CA ILE A 113 4.40 -14.13 13.53
C ILE A 113 3.39 -14.93 12.72
N GLU A 114 3.37 -16.25 12.84
CA GLU A 114 2.43 -17.14 12.16
C GLU A 114 0.97 -16.78 12.48
N LYS A 115 0.69 -16.39 13.73
CA LYS A 115 -0.65 -15.98 14.14
C LYS A 115 -1.11 -14.69 13.43
N ILE A 116 -0.21 -13.71 13.29
CA ILE A 116 -0.51 -12.41 12.71
C ILE A 116 -0.54 -12.49 11.18
N TYR A 117 0.39 -13.24 10.58
CA TYR A 117 0.63 -13.28 9.13
C TYR A 117 0.27 -14.63 8.50
N SER A 118 -0.67 -15.39 9.09
CA SER A 118 -1.04 -16.74 8.66
C SER A 118 -1.51 -16.81 7.20
N ASN A 119 -2.25 -15.80 6.75
CA ASN A 119 -2.75 -15.71 5.37
C ASN A 119 -1.59 -15.58 4.37
N ILE A 120 -0.55 -14.80 4.66
CA ILE A 120 0.65 -14.70 3.80
C ILE A 120 1.32 -16.08 3.69
N TYR A 121 1.54 -16.75 4.81
CA TYR A 121 2.20 -18.05 4.77
C TYR A 121 1.36 -19.18 4.16
N SER A 122 0.03 -19.02 4.11
CA SER A 122 -0.86 -19.93 3.39
C SER A 122 -0.66 -19.93 1.87
N LEU A 123 -0.01 -18.89 1.33
CA LEU A 123 0.33 -18.78 -0.08
C LEU A 123 1.60 -19.59 -0.45
N SER A 124 2.36 -20.05 0.56
CA SER A 124 3.59 -20.82 0.33
C SER A 124 3.31 -22.09 -0.47
N GLY A 125 4.12 -22.33 -1.51
CA GLY A 125 3.96 -23.45 -2.42
C GLY A 125 2.92 -23.25 -3.55
N LYS A 126 2.15 -22.17 -3.52
CA LYS A 126 1.21 -21.78 -4.58
C LYS A 126 1.83 -20.75 -5.52
N VAL A 127 2.61 -19.83 -4.98
CA VAL A 127 3.32 -18.76 -5.69
C VAL A 127 4.71 -18.58 -5.12
N ASN A 128 5.58 -17.82 -5.80
CA ASN A 128 6.87 -17.43 -5.28
C ASN A 128 6.70 -16.28 -4.28
N LEU A 129 6.95 -16.52 -3.00
CA LEU A 129 6.99 -15.46 -2.01
C LEU A 129 8.36 -14.76 -2.08
N ARG A 130 8.34 -13.45 -2.30
CA ARG A 130 9.51 -12.55 -2.37
C ARG A 130 9.54 -11.66 -1.14
N ASP A 131 10.70 -11.57 -0.53
CA ASP A 131 10.89 -10.76 0.66
C ASP A 131 11.33 -9.35 0.29
N ILE A 132 10.58 -8.36 0.71
CA ILE A 132 10.76 -6.95 0.35
C ILE A 132 12.11 -6.35 0.78
N PHE A 133 12.78 -6.94 1.77
CA PHE A 133 14.10 -6.45 2.20
C PHE A 133 15.25 -7.01 1.37
N THR A 134 15.02 -8.03 0.56
CA THR A 134 16.03 -8.62 -0.34
C THR A 134 15.68 -8.48 -1.81
N ASP A 135 14.40 -8.50 -2.14
CA ASP A 135 13.87 -8.45 -3.50
C ASP A 135 13.19 -7.09 -3.76
N THR A 136 13.96 -6.01 -3.79
CA THR A 136 13.44 -4.64 -3.91
C THR A 136 13.07 -4.23 -5.34
N TYR A 137 13.54 -4.94 -6.36
CA TYR A 137 13.20 -4.70 -7.77
C TYR A 137 12.04 -5.59 -8.20
N VAL A 138 10.93 -4.99 -8.59
CA VAL A 138 9.71 -5.73 -8.96
C VAL A 138 9.57 -5.85 -10.47
N ALA A 139 9.69 -4.74 -11.19
CA ALA A 139 9.61 -4.67 -12.64
C ALA A 139 10.37 -3.43 -13.15
N ALA A 140 10.49 -3.25 -14.47
CA ALA A 140 11.05 -2.03 -15.01
C ALA A 140 10.28 -0.80 -14.49
N ASP A 141 11.01 0.16 -13.96
CA ASP A 141 10.48 1.40 -13.38
C ASP A 141 9.60 1.20 -12.12
N VAL A 142 9.67 0.01 -11.49
CA VAL A 142 8.90 -0.34 -10.29
C VAL A 142 9.79 -0.98 -9.24
N SER A 143 9.89 -0.35 -8.06
CA SER A 143 10.76 -0.82 -6.97
C SER A 143 10.10 -0.63 -5.59
N ILE A 144 10.62 -1.32 -4.59
CA ILE A 144 10.17 -1.27 -3.20
C ILE A 144 11.16 -0.41 -2.40
N PRO A 145 10.84 0.85 -2.07
CA PRO A 145 11.69 1.74 -1.31
C PRO A 145 11.58 1.57 0.21
N GLY A 146 10.57 0.87 0.69
CA GLY A 146 10.29 0.76 2.11
C GLY A 146 9.23 -0.30 2.46
N PRO A 147 8.99 -0.47 3.77
CA PRO A 147 9.55 0.28 4.89
C PRO A 147 11.06 -0.02 5.09
N ASP A 148 11.76 0.86 5.82
CA ASP A 148 13.12 0.56 6.27
C ASP A 148 13.12 -0.68 7.15
N LYS A 149 14.12 -1.56 6.97
CA LYS A 149 14.18 -2.85 7.67
C LYS A 149 14.28 -2.69 9.19
N ASP A 150 15.16 -1.80 9.65
CA ASP A 150 15.40 -1.64 11.09
C ASP A 150 14.17 -1.01 11.76
N TYR A 151 13.51 -0.07 11.09
CA TYR A 151 12.23 0.47 11.52
C TYR A 151 11.18 -0.63 11.65
N ALA A 152 10.98 -1.44 10.61
CA ALA A 152 9.95 -2.47 10.58
C ALA A 152 10.18 -3.55 11.65
N LEU A 153 11.42 -4.06 11.75
CA LEU A 153 11.75 -5.06 12.77
C LEU A 153 11.61 -4.52 14.19
N SER A 154 12.02 -3.25 14.43
CA SER A 154 11.85 -2.61 15.74
C SER A 154 10.38 -2.43 16.10
N ALA A 155 9.54 -2.04 15.14
CA ALA A 155 8.10 -1.90 15.34
C ALA A 155 7.44 -3.25 15.67
N VAL A 156 7.74 -4.28 14.88
CA VAL A 156 7.21 -5.63 15.09
C VAL A 156 7.69 -6.22 16.40
N ALA A 157 8.98 -6.05 16.76
CA ALA A 157 9.52 -6.52 18.03
C ALA A 157 8.80 -5.90 19.22
N LYS A 158 8.52 -4.59 19.19
CA LYS A 158 7.73 -3.91 20.23
C LYS A 158 6.33 -4.50 20.37
N ASN A 159 5.66 -4.78 19.25
CA ASN A 159 4.34 -5.41 19.28
C ASN A 159 4.36 -6.82 19.89
N ILE A 160 5.33 -7.65 19.49
CA ILE A 160 5.48 -9.01 20.02
C ILE A 160 5.89 -9.01 21.51
N ASP A 161 6.75 -8.10 21.92
CA ASP A 161 7.23 -7.98 23.32
C ASP A 161 6.16 -7.42 24.24
N SER A 162 5.20 -6.67 23.72
CA SER A 162 4.50 -5.74 24.57
C SER A 162 3.13 -6.22 25.04
N ARG A 163 2.95 -5.92 26.02
CA ARG A 163 2.02 -5.24 26.92
C ARG A 163 1.98 -3.70 26.73
N GLN A 164 2.64 -3.18 25.73
CA GLN A 164 2.66 -1.75 25.37
C GLN A 164 1.75 -1.49 24.17
N SER A 165 1.41 -0.24 23.93
CA SER A 165 0.56 0.23 22.86
C SER A 165 0.85 -0.47 21.52
N ASP A 166 -0.18 -1.05 20.93
CA ASP A 166 -0.13 -1.81 19.67
C ASP A 166 -0.19 -0.89 18.43
N SER A 167 0.16 0.41 18.58
CA SER A 167 0.04 1.39 17.49
C SER A 167 1.26 2.29 17.36
N ILE A 168 1.53 2.73 16.13
CA ILE A 168 2.49 3.77 15.76
C ILE A 168 1.74 4.81 14.94
N ASP A 169 1.83 6.08 15.31
CA ASP A 169 1.12 7.20 14.66
C ASP A 169 -0.38 6.92 14.51
N LYS A 170 -0.99 6.28 15.52
CA LYS A 170 -2.39 5.81 15.53
C LYS A 170 -2.73 4.70 14.51
N GLU A 171 -1.72 4.08 13.91
CA GLU A 171 -1.88 2.90 13.07
C GLU A 171 -1.54 1.63 13.85
N THR A 172 -2.19 0.51 13.50
CA THR A 172 -1.78 -0.80 13.98
C THR A 172 -0.34 -1.08 13.52
N ILE A 173 0.38 -1.99 14.19
CA ILE A 173 1.74 -2.31 13.75
C ILE A 173 1.75 -2.94 12.35
N VAL A 174 0.73 -3.70 12.01
CA VAL A 174 0.57 -4.31 10.68
C VAL A 174 0.48 -3.24 9.61
N ASN A 175 -0.39 -2.24 9.80
CA ASN A 175 -0.50 -1.09 8.91
C ASN A 175 0.79 -0.25 8.91
N ALA A 176 1.28 0.10 10.09
CA ALA A 176 2.43 0.99 10.22
C ALA A 176 3.69 0.53 9.46
N VAL A 177 3.84 -0.78 9.24
CA VAL A 177 4.96 -1.38 8.50
C VAL A 177 4.58 -1.84 7.09
N SER A 178 3.51 -1.27 6.51
CA SER A 178 3.09 -1.58 5.14
C SER A 178 4.24 -1.45 4.14
N THR A 179 4.31 -2.40 3.21
CA THR A 179 5.23 -2.33 2.07
C THR A 179 4.87 -1.13 1.19
N GLN A 180 5.88 -0.40 0.76
CA GLN A 180 5.74 0.75 -0.12
C GLN A 180 6.20 0.39 -1.53
N LEU A 181 5.58 1.00 -2.55
CA LEU A 181 5.98 0.81 -3.94
C LEU A 181 6.26 2.16 -4.59
N SER A 182 7.44 2.30 -5.19
CA SER A 182 7.85 3.44 -6.02
C SER A 182 7.67 3.10 -7.48
N VAL A 183 6.99 3.97 -8.22
CA VAL A 183 6.73 3.83 -9.64
C VAL A 183 7.24 5.06 -10.39
N HIS A 184 8.18 4.87 -11.30
CA HIS A 184 8.67 5.94 -12.17
C HIS A 184 7.64 6.20 -13.28
N VAL A 185 6.88 7.28 -13.13
CA VAL A 185 5.76 7.61 -14.04
C VAL A 185 6.24 8.37 -15.26
N SER A 186 7.17 9.29 -15.08
CA SER A 186 7.79 10.09 -16.15
C SER A 186 9.16 10.58 -15.74
N TRP A 187 9.92 11.18 -16.68
CA TRP A 187 11.29 11.72 -16.44
C TRP A 187 11.43 12.60 -15.18
N THR A 188 10.35 13.16 -14.68
CA THR A 188 10.40 14.11 -13.55
C THR A 188 9.40 13.76 -12.44
N LYS A 189 8.70 12.64 -12.53
CA LYS A 189 7.59 12.32 -11.63
C LYS A 189 7.62 10.86 -11.21
N ASP A 190 7.77 10.66 -9.92
CA ASP A 190 7.65 9.37 -9.27
C ASP A 190 6.41 9.34 -8.38
N LEU A 191 5.70 8.21 -8.43
CA LEU A 191 4.55 7.91 -7.57
C LEU A 191 5.01 6.99 -6.43
N LEU A 192 4.64 7.33 -5.21
CA LEU A 192 4.74 6.46 -4.05
C LEU A 192 3.36 5.89 -3.71
N LEU A 193 3.24 4.56 -3.72
CA LEU A 193 2.12 3.83 -3.14
C LEU A 193 2.51 3.42 -1.72
N THR A 194 1.66 3.70 -0.76
CA THR A 194 2.00 3.65 0.67
C THR A 194 1.28 2.55 1.44
N GLY A 195 0.20 1.97 0.86
CA GLY A 195 -0.74 1.16 1.63
C GLY A 195 -1.25 1.96 2.84
N ASP A 196 -1.29 1.33 3.98
CA ASP A 196 -1.77 1.93 5.24
C ASP A 196 -0.62 2.39 6.16
N SER A 197 0.56 2.64 5.59
CA SER A 197 1.77 3.03 6.34
C SER A 197 1.53 4.16 7.32
N SER A 198 2.19 4.11 8.48
CA SER A 198 2.32 5.29 9.32
C SER A 198 3.18 6.36 8.62
N PHE A 199 2.97 7.63 8.96
CA PHE A 199 3.78 8.73 8.43
C PHE A 199 5.28 8.50 8.66
N LYS A 200 5.65 8.01 9.84
CA LYS A 200 7.04 7.72 10.18
C LYS A 200 7.71 6.70 9.25
N ALA A 201 6.95 5.72 8.75
CA ALA A 201 7.49 4.72 7.84
C ALA A 201 7.79 5.27 6.44
N ILE A 202 7.08 6.33 6.02
CA ILE A 202 7.16 6.90 4.67
C ILE A 202 7.89 8.25 4.61
N GLU A 203 8.19 8.87 5.75
CA GLU A 203 8.70 10.25 5.85
C GLU A 203 9.91 10.53 4.93
N GLU A 204 10.86 9.61 4.83
CA GLU A 204 12.00 9.79 3.94
C GLU A 204 11.62 9.59 2.47
N ASN A 205 10.76 8.62 2.18
CA ASN A 205 10.38 8.30 0.81
C ASN A 205 9.47 9.37 0.19
N ILE A 206 8.58 9.97 0.95
CA ILE A 206 7.71 11.05 0.42
C ILE A 206 8.51 12.25 -0.07
N LYS A 207 9.72 12.51 0.45
CA LYS A 207 10.56 13.64 0.03
C LYS A 207 10.93 13.56 -1.45
N ALA A 208 11.23 12.37 -1.94
CA ALA A 208 11.65 12.13 -3.32
C ALA A 208 10.49 12.05 -4.31
N HIS A 209 9.25 11.81 -3.84
CA HIS A 209 8.10 11.57 -4.70
C HIS A 209 7.22 12.82 -4.84
N SER A 210 6.74 13.09 -6.04
CA SER A 210 5.87 14.22 -6.36
C SER A 210 4.41 13.81 -6.57
N ILE A 211 4.15 12.50 -6.58
CA ILE A 211 2.81 11.91 -6.61
C ILE A 211 2.76 10.91 -5.45
N ILE A 212 1.72 10.97 -4.62
CA ILE A 212 1.64 10.16 -3.40
C ILE A 212 0.23 9.59 -3.26
N GLN A 213 0.11 8.27 -3.07
CA GLN A 213 -1.10 7.69 -2.48
C GLN A 213 -1.14 8.09 -1.01
N LEU A 214 -2.24 8.69 -0.57
CA LEU A 214 -2.42 9.00 0.84
C LEU A 214 -2.70 7.73 1.63
N PRO A 215 -1.97 7.48 2.74
CA PRO A 215 -2.09 6.23 3.48
C PRO A 215 -3.48 6.00 4.07
N HIS A 216 -3.78 4.72 4.29
CA HIS A 216 -4.95 4.25 5.03
C HIS A 216 -6.24 4.89 4.47
N HIS A 217 -6.44 4.73 3.17
CA HIS A 217 -7.60 5.23 2.41
C HIS A 217 -7.84 6.74 2.55
N GLY A 218 -6.76 7.51 2.78
CA GLY A 218 -6.84 8.96 2.97
C GLY A 218 -7.23 9.38 4.38
N LYS A 219 -6.88 8.60 5.39
CA LYS A 219 -7.07 8.95 6.80
C LYS A 219 -6.48 10.31 7.12
N LEU A 220 -7.29 11.17 7.74
CA LEU A 220 -7.00 12.59 7.90
C LEU A 220 -5.64 12.84 8.58
N GLU A 221 -5.36 12.18 9.70
CA GLU A 221 -4.14 12.43 10.47
C GLU A 221 -2.86 12.08 9.69
N GLN A 222 -2.90 11.04 8.85
CA GLN A 222 -1.77 10.68 8.01
C GLN A 222 -1.60 11.68 6.86
N ALA A 223 -2.71 12.12 6.26
CA ALA A 223 -2.72 13.11 5.19
C ALA A 223 -2.18 14.46 5.66
N GLU A 224 -2.61 14.94 6.84
CA GLU A 224 -2.14 16.19 7.42
C GLU A 224 -0.62 16.19 7.63
N ALA A 225 -0.07 15.12 8.20
CA ALA A 225 1.37 14.99 8.40
C ALA A 225 2.15 15.05 7.06
N ILE A 226 1.58 14.51 5.97
CA ILE A 226 2.17 14.60 4.63
C ILE A 226 2.07 16.03 4.09
N PHE A 227 0.92 16.70 4.24
CA PHE A 227 0.72 18.06 3.75
C PHE A 227 1.64 19.08 4.43
N ASP A 228 1.99 18.84 5.70
CA ASP A 228 2.91 19.70 6.46
C ASP A 228 4.35 19.67 5.91
N VAL A 229 4.74 18.60 5.22
CA VAL A 229 6.11 18.43 4.71
C VAL A 229 6.22 18.49 3.18
N LYS A 230 5.08 18.46 2.47
CA LYS A 230 5.05 18.52 1.00
C LYS A 230 4.57 19.89 0.50
N ASP A 231 5.06 20.26 -0.67
CA ASP A 231 4.65 21.49 -1.33
C ASP A 231 3.30 21.35 -2.07
N ASN A 232 2.75 22.48 -2.49
CA ASN A 232 1.47 22.54 -3.20
C ASN A 232 1.52 21.99 -4.64
N ASN A 233 2.68 21.53 -5.12
CA ASN A 233 2.82 20.93 -6.43
C ASN A 233 2.70 19.40 -6.39
N THR A 234 2.56 18.83 -5.20
CA THR A 234 2.37 17.39 -5.02
C THR A 234 0.95 17.00 -5.42
N ILE A 235 0.83 15.91 -6.15
CA ILE A 235 -0.45 15.30 -6.56
C ILE A 235 -0.73 14.13 -5.63
N TYR A 236 -1.95 14.04 -5.14
CA TYR A 236 -2.36 12.99 -4.24
C TYR A 236 -3.41 12.08 -4.86
N TYR A 237 -3.32 10.79 -4.56
CA TYR A 237 -4.34 9.80 -4.88
C TYR A 237 -4.87 9.19 -3.60
N VAL A 238 -6.15 8.90 -3.58
CA VAL A 238 -6.83 8.18 -2.50
C VAL A 238 -7.53 6.98 -3.10
N SER A 239 -7.18 5.80 -2.60
CA SER A 239 -7.96 4.59 -2.81
C SER A 239 -8.94 4.47 -1.65
N ASP A 240 -10.15 4.99 -1.85
CA ASP A 240 -11.14 5.12 -0.79
C ASP A 240 -11.84 3.79 -0.52
N ASN A 241 -12.10 3.52 0.74
CA ASN A 241 -12.92 2.41 1.17
C ASN A 241 -14.42 2.69 1.00
N THR A 242 -15.15 1.67 0.61
CA THR A 242 -16.61 1.68 0.74
C THR A 242 -17.02 0.94 2.00
N GLY A 243 -17.84 1.56 2.84
CA GLY A 243 -18.33 0.97 4.07
C GLY A 243 -17.80 1.61 5.35
N ASN A 244 -18.12 1.03 6.49
CA ASN A 244 -17.81 1.54 7.83
C ASN A 244 -16.44 1.07 8.33
N SER A 245 -15.39 1.29 7.56
CA SER A 245 -14.06 0.90 7.99
C SER A 245 -13.38 1.96 8.84
N ASN A 246 -12.44 1.53 9.65
CA ASN A 246 -11.50 2.42 10.32
C ASN A 246 -10.52 2.98 9.27
N GLY A 247 -10.69 4.19 8.87
CA GLY A 247 -9.96 4.82 7.77
C GLY A 247 -10.96 5.38 6.76
N GLY A 248 -10.46 5.92 5.68
CA GLY A 248 -11.29 6.53 4.64
C GLY A 248 -11.17 8.03 4.61
N SER A 249 -11.59 8.59 3.50
CA SER A 249 -11.30 9.96 3.13
C SER A 249 -12.37 10.97 3.51
N ASP A 250 -13.45 10.57 4.16
CA ASP A 250 -14.59 11.45 4.43
C ASP A 250 -14.19 12.74 5.18
N ASP A 251 -13.39 12.61 6.24
CA ASP A 251 -12.95 13.77 7.02
C ASP A 251 -11.89 14.58 6.29
N LEU A 252 -10.99 13.92 5.56
CA LEU A 252 -10.05 14.58 4.66
C LEU A 252 -10.78 15.44 3.62
N MET A 253 -11.78 14.87 2.93
CA MET A 253 -12.51 15.58 1.88
C MET A 253 -13.41 16.70 2.41
N LYS A 254 -13.85 16.63 3.66
CA LYS A 254 -14.55 17.74 4.34
C LYS A 254 -13.60 18.88 4.70
N GLN A 255 -12.40 18.56 5.21
CA GLN A 255 -11.45 19.55 5.72
C GLN A 255 -10.61 20.19 4.62
N TYR A 256 -10.24 19.42 3.59
CA TYR A 256 -9.39 19.85 2.49
C TYR A 256 -10.09 19.79 1.12
N PRO A 257 -11.28 20.37 0.96
CA PRO A 257 -11.99 20.35 -0.33
C PRO A 257 -11.30 21.20 -1.40
N LYS A 258 -10.38 22.09 -0.99
CA LYS A 258 -9.63 23.01 -1.85
C LYS A 258 -8.22 23.20 -1.28
N GLY A 259 -7.25 23.31 -2.17
CA GLY A 259 -5.85 23.62 -1.77
C GLY A 259 -4.86 22.52 -2.17
N HIS A 260 -5.28 21.28 -2.21
CA HIS A 260 -4.51 20.15 -2.71
C HIS A 260 -5.16 19.54 -3.94
N VAL A 261 -4.36 18.94 -4.82
CA VAL A 261 -4.86 18.16 -5.97
C VAL A 261 -4.99 16.72 -5.48
N ILE A 262 -6.22 16.32 -5.18
CA ILE A 262 -6.55 14.98 -4.67
C ILE A 262 -7.47 14.28 -5.66
N TYR A 263 -7.03 13.16 -6.22
CA TYR A 263 -7.83 12.25 -7.02
C TYR A 263 -8.31 11.11 -6.12
N ASN A 264 -9.63 10.92 -6.02
CA ASN A 264 -10.24 9.99 -5.08
C ASN A 264 -11.12 8.97 -5.81
N THR A 265 -10.94 7.68 -5.52
CA THR A 265 -11.71 6.58 -6.14
C THR A 265 -13.19 6.59 -5.76
N ILE A 266 -13.62 7.38 -4.77
CA ILE A 266 -15.05 7.63 -4.53
C ILE A 266 -15.77 8.21 -5.75
N GLN A 267 -15.02 8.82 -6.68
CA GLN A 267 -15.55 9.38 -7.94
C GLN A 267 -15.47 8.39 -9.11
N GLY A 268 -15.06 7.17 -8.88
CA GLY A 268 -14.75 6.15 -9.88
C GLY A 268 -13.26 5.87 -9.99
N ASP A 269 -12.87 5.00 -10.92
CA ASP A 269 -11.45 4.69 -11.14
C ASP A 269 -10.63 5.94 -11.40
N GLN A 270 -9.47 6.01 -10.76
CA GLN A 270 -8.53 7.09 -11.00
C GLN A 270 -7.33 6.56 -11.80
N VAL A 271 -6.87 7.33 -12.77
CA VAL A 271 -5.77 6.91 -13.65
C VAL A 271 -4.64 7.94 -13.58
N CYS A 272 -3.45 7.47 -13.24
CA CYS A 272 -2.20 8.21 -13.32
C CYS A 272 -1.41 7.77 -14.55
N THR A 273 -1.07 8.70 -15.41
CA THR A 273 -0.24 8.50 -16.60
C THR A 273 0.80 9.60 -16.69
N GLU A 274 1.78 9.45 -17.58
CA GLU A 274 2.74 10.52 -17.86
C GLU A 274 2.06 11.85 -18.20
N LEU A 275 0.96 11.84 -18.96
CA LEU A 275 0.22 13.05 -19.32
C LEU A 275 -0.45 13.70 -18.10
N SER A 276 -1.13 12.91 -17.25
CA SER A 276 -1.80 13.43 -16.05
C SER A 276 -0.80 13.88 -14.98
N ALA A 277 0.35 13.21 -14.87
CA ALA A 277 1.41 13.56 -13.95
C ALA A 277 2.07 14.92 -14.25
N ASN A 278 2.07 15.33 -15.51
CA ASN A 278 2.68 16.58 -15.97
C ASN A 278 1.73 17.79 -15.95
N ILE A 279 0.56 17.68 -15.35
CA ILE A 279 -0.35 18.83 -15.21
C ILE A 279 0.30 19.88 -14.30
N THR A 280 0.58 21.05 -14.88
CA THR A 280 1.05 22.21 -14.11
C THR A 280 -0.13 22.77 -13.34
N ILE A 281 -0.10 22.69 -12.04
CA ILE A 281 -1.11 23.31 -11.18
C ILE A 281 -0.92 24.83 -11.26
N PRO A 282 -1.92 25.62 -11.72
CA PRO A 282 -1.78 27.06 -11.76
C PRO A 282 -1.54 27.60 -10.35
N ARG A 283 -0.43 28.30 -10.13
CA ARG A 283 -0.21 29.04 -8.88
C ARG A 283 -1.36 30.01 -8.68
N ARG A 284 -2.22 29.79 -7.70
CA ARG A 284 -3.16 30.80 -7.25
C ARG A 284 -2.37 31.93 -6.60
N THR A 285 -2.18 33.02 -7.32
CA THR A 285 -1.80 34.30 -6.72
C THR A 285 -2.98 34.76 -5.86
N TYR A 286 -2.84 34.67 -4.57
CA TYR A 286 -3.72 35.40 -3.66
C TYR A 286 -3.40 36.88 -3.84
N LEU A 287 -4.22 37.61 -4.61
CA LEU A 287 -4.28 39.04 -4.55
C LEU A 287 -4.94 39.37 -3.21
N TRP A 288 -4.12 39.85 -2.28
CA TRP A 288 -4.61 40.54 -1.09
C TRP A 288 -5.30 41.81 -1.56
N GLY A 289 -6.61 41.87 -1.45
CA GLY A 289 -7.41 43.06 -1.55
C GLY A 289 -7.95 43.42 -0.16
#